data_1c773e8a883c9a751867f71baad20271
#
_entry.id   1c773e8a883c9a751867f71baad20271
#
_cell.length_a   1.000
_cell.length_b   1.000
_cell.length_c   1.000
_cell.angle_alpha   90.00
_cell.angle_beta   90.00
_cell.angle_gamma   90.00
#
_symmetry.space_group_name_H-M   'P 1'
#
loop_
_entity.id
_entity.type
_entity.pdbx_description
1 polymer ?
#
loop_
_entity_poly.entity_id
_entity_poly.type
_entity_poly.pdbx_seq_one_letter_code
_entity_poly.pdbx_strand_id
1 'polypeptide(L)'
;MDDSRSHDQLERIQDRFTRTAEVFSAFVLQKRGEDAERLADLSELRESDRVLDAACGPGTYAIRFAPRVRTVVGLDYTPAMLARARATATAASLTNVSFSRGDVTAMPFGDRTFDVITCGFSIHHLLDPAAAVGEFARVLRRGGRLALMDIIVAEPGRAEVNNRIEQARDPSHVHTHTQPQLLGLIEGAGLRLRTAERVESPRMFNHWMQVAGAEAGEPAYEETRRLMEATREDDAAGFHPEPPAAPGGDFRYTQTILYLIAER
;
A
#
# COMPACT_ATOMS: atom_id res chain seq x y z
N MET A 1 -6.66 -6.54 21.62
CA MET A 1 -6.97 -5.21 21.02
C MET A 1 -8.45 -4.93 21.24
N ASP A 2 -8.84 -3.67 21.46
CA ASP A 2 -10.25 -3.33 21.64
C ASP A 2 -10.99 -3.51 20.30
N ASP A 3 -11.98 -4.38 20.26
CA ASP A 3 -12.73 -4.79 19.08
C ASP A 3 -13.42 -3.58 18.38
N SER A 4 -13.81 -2.56 19.18
CA SER A 4 -14.43 -1.33 18.69
C SER A 4 -13.45 -0.49 17.84
N ARG A 5 -12.20 -0.33 18.26
CA ARG A 5 -11.19 0.45 17.52
C ARG A 5 -10.82 -0.19 16.17
N SER A 6 -10.78 -1.53 16.14
CA SER A 6 -10.54 -2.26 14.90
C SER A 6 -11.69 -2.07 13.91
N HIS A 7 -12.92 -2.12 14.40
CA HIS A 7 -14.12 -1.89 13.59
C HIS A 7 -14.14 -0.46 13.01
N ASP A 8 -13.95 0.55 13.85
CA ASP A 8 -13.91 1.96 13.43
C ASP A 8 -12.83 2.23 12.36
N GLN A 9 -11.67 1.58 12.46
CA GLN A 9 -10.62 1.72 11.46
C GLN A 9 -10.99 1.08 10.13
N LEU A 10 -11.57 -0.11 10.15
CA LEU A 10 -12.06 -0.77 8.93
C LEU A 10 -13.16 0.04 8.23
N GLU A 11 -14.05 0.69 9.00
CA GLU A 11 -15.04 1.62 8.46
C GLU A 11 -14.38 2.84 7.80
N ARG A 12 -13.40 3.48 8.44
CA ARG A 12 -12.64 4.60 7.85
C ARG A 12 -11.96 4.21 6.54
N ILE A 13 -11.32 3.04 6.50
CA ILE A 13 -10.71 2.49 5.28
C ILE A 13 -11.78 2.31 4.21
N GLN A 14 -12.89 1.64 4.54
CA GLN A 14 -13.95 1.39 3.58
C GLN A 14 -14.57 2.69 3.06
N ASP A 15 -14.89 3.65 3.92
CA ASP A 15 -15.48 4.94 3.54
C ASP A 15 -14.54 5.74 2.63
N ARG A 16 -13.27 5.87 3.04
CA ARG A 16 -12.25 6.57 2.26
C ARG A 16 -12.12 5.97 0.86
N PHE A 17 -11.86 4.67 0.77
CA PHE A 17 -11.63 3.99 -0.51
C PHE A 17 -12.90 3.82 -1.35
N THR A 18 -14.08 3.85 -0.75
CA THR A 18 -15.35 3.91 -1.50
C THR A 18 -15.54 5.29 -2.15
N ARG A 19 -15.33 6.37 -1.40
CA ARG A 19 -15.45 7.75 -1.93
C ARG A 19 -14.47 8.03 -3.05
N THR A 20 -13.24 7.55 -2.94
CA THR A 20 -12.17 7.82 -3.90
C THR A 20 -11.99 6.74 -4.95
N ALA A 21 -12.84 5.72 -4.99
CA ALA A 21 -12.67 4.51 -5.81
C ALA A 21 -12.34 4.80 -7.27
N GLU A 22 -12.96 5.78 -7.88
CA GLU A 22 -12.75 6.14 -9.27
C GLU A 22 -11.38 6.80 -9.49
N VAL A 23 -11.13 7.91 -8.80
CA VAL A 23 -9.88 8.68 -8.93
C VAL A 23 -8.67 7.84 -8.51
N PHE A 24 -8.80 7.14 -7.37
CA PHE A 24 -7.75 6.25 -6.88
C PHE A 24 -7.43 5.12 -7.86
N SER A 25 -8.46 4.44 -8.41
CA SER A 25 -8.26 3.35 -9.36
C SER A 25 -7.57 3.83 -10.65
N ALA A 26 -8.02 4.97 -11.21
CA ALA A 26 -7.40 5.55 -12.38
C ALA A 26 -5.91 5.88 -12.15
N PHE A 27 -5.61 6.49 -11.00
CA PHE A 27 -4.24 6.78 -10.60
C PHE A 27 -3.38 5.51 -10.48
N VAL A 28 -3.85 4.52 -9.71
CA VAL A 28 -3.05 3.32 -9.39
C VAL A 28 -2.82 2.49 -10.65
N LEU A 29 -3.82 2.31 -11.50
CA LEU A 29 -3.69 1.55 -12.74
C LEU A 29 -2.74 2.23 -13.74
N GLN A 30 -2.71 3.57 -13.77
CA GLN A 30 -1.85 4.32 -14.69
C GLN A 30 -0.42 4.48 -14.17
N LYS A 31 -0.25 4.81 -12.89
CA LYS A 31 1.04 5.25 -12.34
C LYS A 31 1.83 4.17 -11.60
N ARG A 32 1.15 3.09 -11.17
CA ARG A 32 1.79 2.00 -10.41
C ARG A 32 2.08 0.75 -11.24
N GLY A 33 2.01 0.86 -12.56
CA GLY A 33 2.36 -0.24 -13.46
C GLY A 33 3.82 -0.65 -13.35
N GLU A 34 4.73 0.32 -13.27
CA GLU A 34 6.17 0.09 -13.11
C GLU A 34 6.48 -0.50 -11.73
N ASP A 35 5.83 0.00 -10.67
CA ASP A 35 5.95 -0.57 -9.32
C ASP A 35 5.52 -2.05 -9.29
N ALA A 36 4.42 -2.39 -9.98
CA ALA A 36 3.91 -3.75 -10.04
C ALA A 36 4.84 -4.68 -10.85
N GLU A 37 5.39 -4.21 -11.98
CA GLU A 37 6.36 -4.98 -12.76
C GLU A 37 7.65 -5.22 -11.94
N ARG A 38 8.17 -4.18 -11.27
CA ARG A 38 9.34 -4.32 -10.41
C ARG A 38 9.09 -5.34 -9.29
N LEU A 39 7.93 -5.26 -8.63
CA LEU A 39 7.58 -6.20 -7.57
C LEU A 39 7.44 -7.63 -8.11
N ALA A 40 6.87 -7.79 -9.31
CA ALA A 40 6.76 -9.07 -9.98
C ALA A 40 8.14 -9.68 -10.30
N ASP A 41 9.08 -8.87 -10.78
CA ASP A 41 10.45 -9.32 -11.10
C ASP A 41 11.22 -9.70 -9.83
N LEU A 42 11.16 -8.87 -8.78
CA LEU A 42 11.76 -9.18 -7.48
C LEU A 42 11.16 -10.44 -6.84
N SER A 43 9.90 -10.74 -7.13
CA SER A 43 9.19 -11.93 -6.61
C SER A 43 9.60 -13.23 -7.31
N GLU A 44 10.37 -13.17 -8.41
CA GLU A 44 10.75 -14.35 -9.20
C GLU A 44 9.54 -15.24 -9.53
N LEU A 45 8.46 -14.66 -10.07
CA LEU A 45 7.20 -15.35 -10.37
C LEU A 45 7.40 -16.53 -11.32
N ARG A 46 6.65 -17.61 -11.08
CA ARG A 46 6.68 -18.84 -11.89
C ARG A 46 5.28 -19.15 -12.41
N GLU A 47 5.17 -19.72 -13.58
CA GLU A 47 3.90 -20.13 -14.20
C GLU A 47 3.08 -21.10 -13.31
N SER A 48 3.73 -21.84 -12.43
CA SER A 48 3.08 -22.75 -11.48
C SER A 48 2.55 -22.06 -10.22
N ASP A 49 2.93 -20.80 -9.94
CA ASP A 49 2.64 -20.12 -8.69
C ASP A 49 1.14 -19.82 -8.52
N ARG A 50 0.66 -20.02 -7.30
CA ARG A 50 -0.61 -19.50 -6.79
C ARG A 50 -0.32 -18.25 -5.99
N VAL A 51 -0.83 -17.13 -6.43
CA VAL A 51 -0.56 -15.81 -5.85
C VAL A 51 -1.77 -15.30 -5.06
N LEU A 52 -1.52 -14.70 -3.89
CA LEU A 52 -2.46 -13.86 -3.18
C LEU A 52 -2.03 -12.40 -3.31
N ASP A 53 -2.91 -11.54 -3.80
CA ASP A 53 -2.77 -10.09 -3.73
C ASP A 53 -3.57 -9.60 -2.51
N ALA A 54 -2.88 -9.37 -1.40
CA ALA A 54 -3.45 -9.00 -0.10
C ALA A 54 -3.64 -7.48 -0.02
N ALA A 55 -4.86 -7.03 0.33
CA ALA A 55 -5.32 -5.65 0.20
C ALA A 55 -5.18 -5.16 -1.26
N CYS A 56 -5.77 -5.91 -2.18
CA CYS A 56 -5.52 -5.77 -3.62
C CYS A 56 -6.05 -4.46 -4.22
N GLY A 57 -6.90 -3.72 -3.51
CA GLY A 57 -7.53 -2.50 -4.03
C GLY A 57 -8.21 -2.75 -5.37
N PRO A 58 -7.94 -1.91 -6.40
CA PRO A 58 -8.52 -2.09 -7.75
C PRO A 58 -7.84 -3.20 -8.57
N GLY A 59 -6.99 -4.04 -7.95
CA GLY A 59 -6.40 -5.24 -8.55
C GLY A 59 -5.14 -5.00 -9.36
N THR A 60 -4.40 -3.93 -9.13
CA THR A 60 -3.23 -3.56 -9.95
C THR A 60 -2.18 -4.65 -10.02
N TYR A 61 -1.80 -5.22 -8.86
CA TYR A 61 -0.82 -6.32 -8.80
C TYR A 61 -1.43 -7.61 -9.33
N ALA A 62 -2.67 -7.95 -8.91
CA ALA A 62 -3.36 -9.15 -9.37
C ALA A 62 -3.41 -9.22 -10.90
N ILE A 63 -3.78 -8.12 -11.57
CA ILE A 63 -3.90 -8.04 -13.03
C ILE A 63 -2.54 -8.16 -13.72
N ARG A 64 -1.50 -7.54 -13.18
CA ARG A 64 -0.14 -7.58 -13.74
C ARG A 64 0.53 -8.93 -13.54
N PHE A 65 0.25 -9.61 -12.43
CA PHE A 65 0.84 -10.92 -12.12
C PHE A 65 0.14 -12.07 -12.86
N ALA A 66 -1.17 -11.94 -13.15
CA ALA A 66 -1.98 -12.99 -13.76
C ALA A 66 -1.39 -13.62 -15.03
N PRO A 67 -0.82 -12.86 -16.00
CA PRO A 67 -0.21 -13.45 -17.20
C PRO A 67 1.04 -14.30 -16.94
N ARG A 68 1.64 -14.21 -15.74
CA ARG A 68 2.94 -14.78 -15.39
C ARG A 68 2.82 -15.98 -14.44
N VAL A 69 1.60 -16.30 -13.97
CA VAL A 69 1.38 -17.26 -12.88
C VAL A 69 0.16 -18.18 -13.16
N ARG A 70 0.04 -19.24 -12.39
CA ARG A 70 -1.08 -20.19 -12.51
C ARG A 70 -2.43 -19.54 -12.16
N THR A 71 -2.51 -18.89 -11.00
CA THR A 71 -3.74 -18.25 -10.51
C THR A 71 -3.42 -17.10 -9.58
N VAL A 72 -4.29 -16.08 -9.57
CA VAL A 72 -4.24 -14.98 -8.59
C VAL A 72 -5.58 -14.89 -7.86
N VAL A 73 -5.51 -14.72 -6.54
CA VAL A 73 -6.64 -14.34 -5.69
C VAL A 73 -6.37 -12.95 -5.15
N GLY A 74 -7.23 -11.98 -5.43
CA GLY A 74 -7.20 -10.67 -4.78
C GLY A 74 -8.11 -10.67 -3.55
N LEU A 75 -7.60 -10.21 -2.41
CA LEU A 75 -8.34 -10.02 -1.17
C LEU A 75 -8.37 -8.53 -0.83
N ASP A 76 -9.56 -7.96 -0.61
CA ASP A 76 -9.71 -6.57 -0.14
C ASP A 76 -10.94 -6.43 0.76
N TYR A 77 -10.88 -5.49 1.69
CA TYR A 77 -12.00 -5.23 2.59
C TYR A 77 -13.11 -4.41 1.93
N THR A 78 -12.78 -3.57 0.93
CA THR A 78 -13.64 -2.56 0.31
C THR A 78 -14.38 -3.10 -0.91
N PRO A 79 -15.73 -3.25 -0.87
CA PRO A 79 -16.51 -3.76 -2.01
C PRO A 79 -16.35 -2.93 -3.29
N ALA A 80 -16.24 -1.59 -3.17
CA ALA A 80 -16.04 -0.70 -4.32
C ALA A 80 -14.72 -0.97 -5.05
N MET A 81 -13.63 -1.25 -4.32
CA MET A 81 -12.35 -1.65 -4.89
C MET A 81 -12.44 -2.98 -5.62
N LEU A 82 -13.07 -3.99 -5.00
CA LEU A 82 -13.28 -5.30 -5.63
C LEU A 82 -14.14 -5.22 -6.90
N ALA A 83 -15.13 -4.31 -6.95
CA ALA A 83 -15.91 -4.06 -8.15
C ALA A 83 -15.03 -3.52 -9.29
N ARG A 84 -14.13 -2.58 -9.00
CA ARG A 84 -13.15 -2.05 -9.96
C ARG A 84 -12.18 -3.14 -10.42
N ALA A 85 -11.65 -3.93 -9.48
CA ALA A 85 -10.73 -5.03 -9.79
C ALA A 85 -11.36 -6.05 -10.76
N ARG A 86 -12.60 -6.45 -10.51
CA ARG A 86 -13.35 -7.38 -11.40
C ARG A 86 -13.56 -6.77 -12.79
N ALA A 87 -13.97 -5.50 -12.85
CA ALA A 87 -14.17 -4.80 -14.13
C ALA A 87 -12.88 -4.74 -14.95
N THR A 88 -11.74 -4.40 -14.30
CA THR A 88 -10.44 -4.32 -14.97
C THR A 88 -9.96 -5.70 -15.43
N ALA A 89 -10.11 -6.75 -14.61
CA ALA A 89 -9.74 -8.11 -14.99
C ALA A 89 -10.59 -8.62 -16.18
N THR A 90 -11.90 -8.31 -16.19
CA THR A 90 -12.79 -8.63 -17.30
C THR A 90 -12.38 -7.90 -18.58
N ALA A 91 -12.10 -6.61 -18.50
CA ALA A 91 -11.63 -5.82 -19.66
C ALA A 91 -10.30 -6.33 -20.21
N ALA A 92 -9.43 -6.87 -19.35
CA ALA A 92 -8.17 -7.50 -19.74
C ALA A 92 -8.32 -8.98 -20.18
N SER A 93 -9.55 -9.52 -20.21
CA SER A 93 -9.85 -10.93 -20.57
C SER A 93 -9.09 -11.96 -19.73
N LEU A 94 -8.80 -11.65 -18.47
CA LEU A 94 -8.10 -12.54 -17.55
C LEU A 94 -9.06 -13.58 -16.96
N THR A 95 -8.73 -14.86 -17.10
CA THR A 95 -9.57 -15.99 -16.64
C THR A 95 -9.03 -16.68 -15.39
N ASN A 96 -7.78 -16.38 -15.01
CA ASN A 96 -7.09 -17.00 -13.88
C ASN A 96 -7.01 -16.08 -12.64
N VAL A 97 -7.85 -15.04 -12.58
CA VAL A 97 -7.94 -14.09 -11.45
C VAL A 97 -9.31 -14.20 -10.79
N SER A 98 -9.33 -14.20 -9.46
CA SER A 98 -10.56 -14.10 -8.67
C SER A 98 -10.40 -13.08 -7.55
N PHE A 99 -11.53 -12.55 -7.06
CA PHE A 99 -11.53 -11.51 -6.01
C PHE A 99 -12.51 -11.85 -4.90
N SER A 100 -12.04 -11.78 -3.65
CA SER A 100 -12.81 -12.04 -2.44
C SER A 100 -12.77 -10.86 -1.48
N ARG A 101 -13.86 -10.64 -0.74
CA ARG A 101 -13.87 -9.70 0.38
C ARG A 101 -13.28 -10.38 1.62
N GLY A 102 -12.39 -9.67 2.33
CA GLY A 102 -11.85 -10.14 3.61
C GLY A 102 -10.87 -9.15 4.23
N ASP A 103 -10.59 -9.40 5.51
CA ASP A 103 -9.60 -8.68 6.30
C ASP A 103 -8.26 -9.41 6.20
N VAL A 104 -7.19 -8.65 5.95
CA VAL A 104 -5.82 -9.19 5.88
C VAL A 104 -5.28 -9.65 7.24
N THR A 105 -5.89 -9.20 8.34
CA THR A 105 -5.53 -9.63 9.70
C THR A 105 -6.22 -10.93 10.13
N ALA A 106 -7.21 -11.42 9.34
CA ALA A 106 -7.96 -12.65 9.60
C ALA A 106 -8.42 -13.28 8.27
N MET A 107 -7.46 -13.80 7.50
CA MET A 107 -7.73 -14.27 6.13
C MET A 107 -8.51 -15.57 6.08
N PRO A 108 -9.53 -15.68 5.18
CA PRO A 108 -10.36 -16.88 5.05
C PRO A 108 -9.68 -18.00 4.21
N PHE A 109 -8.37 -18.16 4.37
CA PHE A 109 -7.59 -19.14 3.65
C PHE A 109 -6.92 -20.14 4.59
N GLY A 110 -6.79 -21.39 4.13
CA GLY A 110 -6.05 -22.41 4.87
C GLY A 110 -4.55 -22.13 4.91
N ASP A 111 -3.86 -22.75 5.86
CA ASP A 111 -2.40 -22.68 5.96
C ASP A 111 -1.73 -23.14 4.68
N ARG A 112 -0.60 -22.54 4.33
CA ARG A 112 0.27 -22.96 3.23
C ARG A 112 -0.46 -23.10 1.89
N THR A 113 -1.34 -22.15 1.58
CA THR A 113 -2.16 -22.16 0.36
C THR A 113 -1.46 -21.53 -0.84
N PHE A 114 -0.62 -20.50 -0.62
CA PHE A 114 -0.05 -19.68 -1.68
C PHE A 114 1.46 -19.84 -1.80
N ASP A 115 1.97 -19.72 -3.01
CA ASP A 115 3.41 -19.74 -3.34
C ASP A 115 4.00 -18.32 -3.20
N VAL A 116 3.21 -17.28 -3.54
CA VAL A 116 3.58 -15.87 -3.42
C VAL A 116 2.43 -15.10 -2.81
N ILE A 117 2.76 -14.16 -1.92
CA ILE A 117 1.85 -13.11 -1.46
C ILE A 117 2.43 -11.78 -1.89
N THR A 118 1.61 -10.91 -2.47
CA THR A 118 1.94 -9.50 -2.66
C THR A 118 1.07 -8.64 -1.76
N CYS A 119 1.64 -7.56 -1.24
CA CYS A 119 0.92 -6.55 -0.45
C CYS A 119 1.55 -5.18 -0.74
N GLY A 120 0.80 -4.29 -1.37
CA GLY A 120 1.31 -2.99 -1.78
C GLY A 120 0.54 -1.81 -1.21
N PHE A 121 1.23 -0.89 -0.55
CA PHE A 121 0.68 0.37 -0.04
C PHE A 121 -0.55 0.21 0.87
N SER A 122 -0.48 -0.73 1.82
CA SER A 122 -1.59 -1.00 2.72
C SER A 122 -1.21 -1.19 4.19
N ILE A 123 0.04 -1.54 4.50
CA ILE A 123 0.50 -1.76 5.88
C ILE A 123 0.33 -0.49 6.72
N HIS A 124 0.55 0.67 6.14
CA HIS A 124 0.40 1.96 6.82
C HIS A 124 -1.05 2.33 7.22
N HIS A 125 -2.05 1.57 6.76
CA HIS A 125 -3.45 1.70 7.17
C HIS A 125 -3.85 0.74 8.31
N LEU A 126 -3.01 -0.23 8.66
CA LEU A 126 -3.36 -1.28 9.61
C LEU A 126 -3.08 -0.86 11.06
N LEU A 127 -4.04 -1.10 11.96
CA LEU A 127 -3.83 -0.97 13.41
C LEU A 127 -2.95 -2.08 13.97
N ASP A 128 -3.01 -3.27 13.38
CA ASP A 128 -2.20 -4.43 13.75
C ASP A 128 -1.48 -5.01 12.52
N PRO A 129 -0.39 -4.37 12.08
CA PRO A 129 0.40 -4.90 10.98
C PRO A 129 1.08 -6.23 11.31
N ALA A 130 1.33 -6.52 12.60
CA ALA A 130 1.92 -7.79 13.02
C ALA A 130 0.95 -8.96 12.79
N ALA A 131 -0.36 -8.77 13.09
CA ALA A 131 -1.38 -9.77 12.78
C ALA A 131 -1.46 -10.04 11.27
N ALA A 132 -1.43 -9.00 10.43
CA ALA A 132 -1.46 -9.15 8.98
C ALA A 132 -0.24 -9.93 8.45
N VAL A 133 0.98 -9.57 8.89
CA VAL A 133 2.21 -10.26 8.47
C VAL A 133 2.24 -11.70 9.01
N GLY A 134 1.69 -11.95 10.21
CA GLY A 134 1.48 -13.30 10.75
C GLY A 134 0.55 -14.14 9.88
N GLU A 135 -0.56 -13.57 9.38
CA GLU A 135 -1.46 -14.21 8.44
C GLU A 135 -0.77 -14.47 7.08
N PHE A 136 0.03 -13.53 6.58
CA PHE A 136 0.85 -13.74 5.38
C PHE A 136 1.76 -14.96 5.58
N ALA A 137 2.49 -15.00 6.70
CA ALA A 137 3.34 -16.15 7.01
C ALA A 137 2.52 -17.45 7.12
N ARG A 138 1.32 -17.43 7.74
CA ARG A 138 0.49 -18.62 7.89
C ARG A 138 0.04 -19.20 6.55
N VAL A 139 -0.45 -18.36 5.64
CA VAL A 139 -1.01 -18.83 4.36
C VAL A 139 0.04 -19.07 3.26
N LEU A 140 1.29 -18.59 3.42
CA LEU A 140 2.42 -18.93 2.57
C LEU A 140 2.85 -20.38 2.76
N ARG A 141 3.25 -21.05 1.69
CA ARG A 141 3.94 -22.35 1.72
C ARG A 141 5.36 -22.22 2.23
N ARG A 142 5.95 -23.32 2.66
CA ARG A 142 7.41 -23.38 2.89
C ARG A 142 8.14 -23.08 1.59
N GLY A 143 9.14 -22.19 1.62
CA GLY A 143 9.83 -21.66 0.45
C GLY A 143 8.98 -20.71 -0.39
N GLY A 144 7.79 -20.33 0.10
CA GLY A 144 6.96 -19.28 -0.49
C GLY A 144 7.51 -17.87 -0.20
N ARG A 145 7.12 -16.89 -1.00
CA ARG A 145 7.69 -15.54 -0.98
C ARG A 145 6.63 -14.50 -0.64
N LEU A 146 6.92 -13.63 0.31
CA LEU A 146 6.19 -12.39 0.55
C LEU A 146 6.89 -11.26 -0.22
N ALA A 147 6.15 -10.60 -1.08
CA ALA A 147 6.55 -9.39 -1.81
C ALA A 147 5.76 -8.20 -1.26
N LEU A 148 6.36 -7.42 -0.38
CA LEU A 148 5.75 -6.27 0.26
C LEU A 148 6.34 -4.98 -0.31
N MET A 149 5.48 -3.99 -0.55
CA MET A 149 5.87 -2.65 -0.93
C MET A 149 5.04 -1.64 -0.16
N ASP A 150 5.72 -0.67 0.48
CA ASP A 150 5.02 0.42 1.16
C ASP A 150 5.87 1.69 1.22
N ILE A 151 5.22 2.82 1.49
CA ILE A 151 5.92 4.05 1.87
C ILE A 151 6.62 3.85 3.21
N ILE A 152 7.79 4.45 3.35
CA ILE A 152 8.52 4.43 4.62
C ILE A 152 9.00 5.83 5.00
N VAL A 153 9.20 6.02 6.30
CA VAL A 153 10.03 7.13 6.79
C VAL A 153 11.49 6.71 6.70
N ALA A 154 12.25 7.36 5.83
CA ALA A 154 13.65 7.00 5.58
C ALA A 154 14.54 7.17 6.83
N GLU A 155 14.29 8.22 7.62
CA GLU A 155 15.01 8.57 8.83
C GLU A 155 14.09 8.48 10.05
N PRO A 156 14.36 7.58 11.03
CA PRO A 156 13.46 7.36 12.18
C PRO A 156 13.09 8.61 12.98
N GLY A 157 14.01 9.58 13.10
CA GLY A 157 13.77 10.82 13.82
C GLY A 157 12.71 11.74 13.19
N ARG A 158 12.31 11.49 11.95
CA ARG A 158 11.30 12.27 11.21
C ARG A 158 9.91 11.65 11.25
N ALA A 159 9.75 10.49 11.89
CA ALA A 159 8.52 9.69 11.85
C ALA A 159 7.30 10.41 12.44
N GLU A 160 7.45 11.15 13.53
CA GLU A 160 6.35 11.86 14.17
C GLU A 160 5.74 12.92 13.24
N VAL A 161 6.58 13.78 12.67
CA VAL A 161 6.13 14.85 11.76
C VAL A 161 5.58 14.27 10.46
N ASN A 162 6.23 13.26 9.89
CA ASN A 162 5.77 12.56 8.70
C ASN A 162 4.35 12.00 8.90
N ASN A 163 4.14 11.24 9.97
CA ASN A 163 2.83 10.65 10.27
C ASN A 163 1.75 11.69 10.53
N ARG A 164 2.09 12.80 11.15
CA ARG A 164 1.14 13.92 11.34
C ARG A 164 0.66 14.50 10.01
N ILE A 165 1.54 14.63 9.03
CA ILE A 165 1.21 15.11 7.69
C ILE A 165 0.35 14.08 6.94
N GLU A 166 0.73 12.81 6.96
CA GLU A 166 -0.05 11.74 6.33
C GLU A 166 -1.46 11.60 6.94
N GLN A 167 -1.60 11.74 8.27
CA GLN A 167 -2.89 11.70 8.95
C GLN A 167 -3.77 12.92 8.64
N ALA A 168 -3.17 14.11 8.47
CA ALA A 168 -3.91 15.29 8.04
C ALA A 168 -4.47 15.12 6.62
N ARG A 169 -3.71 14.45 5.75
CA ARG A 169 -4.09 14.14 4.38
C ARG A 169 -5.15 13.06 4.27
N ASP A 170 -4.99 11.96 5.02
CA ASP A 170 -5.81 10.76 4.88
C ASP A 170 -6.24 10.24 6.27
N PRO A 171 -7.51 10.42 6.66
CA PRO A 171 -7.99 9.97 7.97
C PRO A 171 -7.92 8.45 8.21
N SER A 172 -7.76 7.65 7.16
CA SER A 172 -7.57 6.20 7.26
C SER A 172 -6.10 5.81 7.50
N HIS A 173 -5.16 6.77 7.38
CA HIS A 173 -3.75 6.53 7.66
C HIS A 173 -3.51 6.30 9.16
N VAL A 174 -2.78 5.25 9.50
CA VAL A 174 -2.42 4.91 10.89
C VAL A 174 -0.96 5.27 11.17
N HIS A 175 -0.03 4.69 10.41
CA HIS A 175 1.39 4.85 10.67
C HIS A 175 2.28 4.51 9.47
N THR A 176 3.08 5.48 9.00
CA THR A 176 4.19 5.20 8.08
C THR A 176 5.36 4.61 8.87
N HIS A 177 5.69 3.37 8.59
CA HIS A 177 6.77 2.66 9.28
C HIS A 177 8.15 3.08 8.77
N THR A 178 9.15 2.92 9.62
CA THR A 178 10.55 2.93 9.17
C THR A 178 10.93 1.55 8.63
N GLN A 179 12.02 1.47 7.84
CA GLN A 179 12.51 0.17 7.37
C GLN A 179 12.81 -0.81 8.52
N PRO A 180 13.50 -0.44 9.63
CA PRO A 180 13.71 -1.37 10.74
C PRO A 180 12.41 -1.89 11.36
N GLN A 181 11.34 -1.07 11.43
CA GLN A 181 10.05 -1.51 11.94
C GLN A 181 9.41 -2.57 11.03
N LEU A 182 9.42 -2.34 9.68
CA LEU A 182 8.90 -3.34 8.73
C LEU A 182 9.72 -4.64 8.76
N LEU A 183 11.05 -4.55 8.86
CA LEU A 183 11.91 -5.74 8.99
C LEU A 183 11.61 -6.50 10.29
N GLY A 184 11.36 -5.80 11.40
CA GLY A 184 10.97 -6.42 12.66
C GLY A 184 9.64 -7.17 12.57
N LEU A 185 8.65 -6.68 11.78
CA LEU A 185 7.40 -7.40 11.51
C LEU A 185 7.67 -8.70 10.73
N ILE A 186 8.53 -8.65 9.72
CA ILE A 186 8.90 -9.81 8.90
C ILE A 186 9.59 -10.89 9.75
N GLU A 187 10.60 -10.50 10.53
CA GLU A 187 11.34 -11.40 11.42
C GLU A 187 10.44 -11.97 12.52
N GLY A 188 9.60 -11.12 13.13
CA GLY A 188 8.64 -11.52 14.15
C GLY A 188 7.62 -12.57 13.68
N ALA A 189 7.28 -12.58 12.40
CA ALA A 189 6.43 -13.60 11.78
C ALA A 189 7.18 -14.87 11.34
N GLY A 190 8.49 -14.96 11.60
CA GLY A 190 9.32 -16.10 11.23
C GLY A 190 9.67 -16.14 9.73
N LEU A 191 9.57 -15.02 9.04
CA LEU A 191 9.98 -14.87 7.64
C LEU A 191 11.44 -14.41 7.58
N ARG A 192 12.18 -14.88 6.58
CA ARG A 192 13.58 -14.52 6.34
C ARG A 192 13.69 -13.49 5.22
N LEU A 193 14.23 -12.33 5.51
CA LEU A 193 14.51 -11.30 4.52
C LEU A 193 15.44 -11.83 3.41
N ARG A 194 15.09 -11.56 2.16
CA ARG A 194 15.93 -11.79 0.97
C ARG A 194 16.44 -10.50 0.38
N THR A 195 15.55 -9.52 0.19
CA THR A 195 15.85 -8.25 -0.45
C THR A 195 15.10 -7.12 0.23
N ALA A 196 15.74 -5.97 0.37
CA ALA A 196 15.11 -4.72 0.78
C ALA A 196 15.73 -3.57 -0.02
N GLU A 197 14.93 -2.93 -0.87
CA GLU A 197 15.37 -1.86 -1.75
C GLU A 197 14.56 -0.59 -1.51
N ARG A 198 15.24 0.54 -1.29
CA ARG A 198 14.61 1.86 -1.19
C ARG A 198 14.61 2.55 -2.54
N VAL A 199 13.50 3.18 -2.87
CA VAL A 199 13.36 3.98 -4.08
C VAL A 199 12.75 5.32 -3.72
N GLU A 200 13.37 6.40 -4.15
CA GLU A 200 12.80 7.74 -4.06
C GLU A 200 11.74 7.91 -5.15
N SER A 201 10.57 8.39 -4.76
CA SER A 201 9.42 8.59 -5.63
C SER A 201 8.99 10.07 -5.60
N PRO A 202 9.45 10.88 -6.57
CA PRO A 202 9.00 12.26 -6.69
C PRO A 202 7.51 12.34 -7.01
N ARG A 203 6.81 13.29 -6.36
CA ARG A 203 5.37 13.48 -6.50
C ARG A 203 5.04 14.96 -6.56
N MET A 204 3.86 15.28 -7.15
CA MET A 204 3.27 16.61 -7.10
C MET A 204 2.24 16.65 -5.96
N PHE A 205 2.28 17.70 -5.15
CA PHE A 205 1.43 17.84 -3.96
C PHE A 205 -0.07 17.83 -4.30
N ASN A 206 -0.49 18.61 -5.29
CA ASN A 206 -1.91 18.65 -5.67
C ASN A 206 -2.43 17.28 -6.12
N HIS A 207 -1.65 16.56 -6.91
CA HIS A 207 -2.03 15.23 -7.35
C HIS A 207 -2.10 14.23 -6.20
N TRP A 208 -1.19 14.33 -5.23
CA TRP A 208 -1.20 13.50 -4.03
C TRP A 208 -2.45 13.73 -3.17
N MET A 209 -2.87 15.00 -3.05
CA MET A 209 -4.09 15.36 -2.35
C MET A 209 -5.35 14.83 -3.08
N GLN A 210 -5.42 14.98 -4.41
CA GLN A 210 -6.54 14.45 -5.22
C GLN A 210 -6.71 12.94 -5.06
N VAL A 211 -5.61 12.17 -4.99
CA VAL A 211 -5.65 10.72 -4.75
C VAL A 211 -6.24 10.39 -3.38
N ALA A 212 -6.08 11.26 -2.38
CA ALA A 212 -6.74 11.13 -1.09
C ALA A 212 -8.20 11.62 -1.10
N GLY A 213 -8.66 12.23 -2.19
CA GLY A 213 -9.99 12.80 -2.33
C GLY A 213 -10.12 14.17 -1.68
N ALA A 214 -9.01 14.93 -1.59
CA ALA A 214 -9.01 16.28 -1.05
C ALA A 214 -8.58 17.30 -2.12
N GLU A 215 -9.34 18.38 -2.24
CA GLU A 215 -9.12 19.45 -3.22
C GLU A 215 -8.75 20.78 -2.56
N ALA A 216 -8.14 21.68 -3.34
CA ALA A 216 -7.77 22.99 -2.87
C ALA A 216 -8.98 23.75 -2.28
N GLY A 217 -8.79 24.35 -1.11
CA GLY A 217 -9.82 25.01 -0.33
C GLY A 217 -10.53 24.12 0.69
N GLU A 218 -10.32 22.82 0.67
CA GLU A 218 -10.85 21.92 1.69
C GLU A 218 -9.94 21.86 2.93
N PRO A 219 -10.49 21.66 4.13
CA PRO A 219 -9.71 21.67 5.38
C PRO A 219 -8.51 20.70 5.38
N ALA A 220 -8.69 19.48 4.86
CA ALA A 220 -7.62 18.49 4.79
C ALA A 220 -6.49 18.93 3.84
N TYR A 221 -6.83 19.53 2.70
CA TYR A 221 -5.85 20.06 1.75
C TYR A 221 -5.04 21.20 2.38
N GLU A 222 -5.73 22.19 2.97
CA GLU A 222 -5.08 23.39 3.52
C GLU A 222 -4.19 23.04 4.72
N GLU A 223 -4.65 22.17 5.61
CA GLU A 223 -3.85 21.75 6.76
C GLU A 223 -2.63 20.91 6.32
N THR A 224 -2.80 19.97 5.39
CA THR A 224 -1.67 19.17 4.86
C THR A 224 -0.64 20.07 4.19
N ARG A 225 -1.11 21.03 3.38
CA ARG A 225 -0.25 22.03 2.73
C ARG A 225 0.55 22.85 3.75
N ARG A 226 -0.14 23.39 4.74
CA ARG A 226 0.47 24.19 5.81
C ARG A 226 1.55 23.39 6.55
N LEU A 227 1.27 22.13 6.89
CA LEU A 227 2.22 21.25 7.56
C LEU A 227 3.44 20.94 6.67
N MET A 228 3.23 20.65 5.38
CA MET A 228 4.32 20.42 4.44
C MET A 228 5.21 21.65 4.25
N GLU A 229 4.60 22.83 4.08
CA GLU A 229 5.34 24.08 3.92
C GLU A 229 6.13 24.45 5.17
N ALA A 230 5.63 24.13 6.37
CA ALA A 230 6.33 24.37 7.63
C ALA A 230 7.60 23.51 7.79
N THR A 231 7.71 22.38 7.08
CA THR A 231 8.89 21.49 7.12
C THR A 231 9.90 21.76 6.00
N ARG A 232 9.71 22.81 5.18
CA ARG A 232 10.52 23.03 3.98
C ARG A 232 11.98 23.35 4.28
N GLU A 233 12.27 24.08 5.36
CA GLU A 233 13.63 24.54 5.66
C GLU A 233 14.49 23.46 6.29
N ASP A 234 13.93 22.67 7.20
CA ASP A 234 14.63 21.65 7.98
C ASP A 234 14.33 20.20 7.54
N ASP A 235 13.39 20.06 6.61
CA ASP A 235 12.87 18.78 6.14
C ASP A 235 12.47 17.82 7.28
N ALA A 236 11.87 18.36 8.34
CA ALA A 236 11.53 17.60 9.54
C ALA A 236 10.64 16.37 9.30
N ALA A 237 9.97 16.29 8.17
CA ALA A 237 9.12 15.15 7.77
C ALA A 237 9.82 14.16 6.82
N GLY A 238 10.95 14.50 6.21
CA GLY A 238 11.62 13.68 5.22
C GLY A 238 10.90 13.58 3.88
N PHE A 239 10.11 14.61 3.54
CA PHE A 239 9.42 14.70 2.26
C PHE A 239 10.17 15.54 1.22
N HIS A 240 11.22 16.23 1.61
CA HIS A 240 12.02 17.12 0.74
C HIS A 240 11.14 18.05 -0.12
N PRO A 241 10.23 18.86 0.47
CA PRO A 241 9.32 19.68 -0.30
C PRO A 241 10.05 20.83 -0.99
N GLU A 242 9.98 20.87 -2.33
CA GLU A 242 10.54 21.96 -3.14
C GLU A 242 9.67 23.23 -3.03
N PRO A 243 10.26 24.44 -3.18
CA PRO A 243 9.44 25.65 -3.24
C PRO A 243 8.56 25.64 -4.50
N PRO A 244 7.30 26.11 -4.43
CA PRO A 244 6.47 26.27 -5.62
C PRO A 244 7.04 27.37 -6.53
N ALA A 245 6.78 27.26 -7.84
CA ALA A 245 7.23 28.25 -8.83
C ALA A 245 6.57 29.65 -8.63
N ALA A 246 5.41 29.70 -7.98
CA ALA A 246 4.70 30.91 -7.60
C ALA A 246 4.00 30.74 -6.25
N PRO A 247 3.76 31.81 -5.47
CA PRO A 247 3.03 31.73 -4.22
C PRO A 247 1.68 31.00 -4.39
N GLY A 248 1.40 30.02 -3.54
CA GLY A 248 0.18 29.18 -3.63
C GLY A 248 0.17 28.16 -4.75
N GLY A 249 1.20 28.11 -5.61
CA GLY A 249 1.33 27.11 -6.68
C GLY A 249 1.56 25.70 -6.18
N ASP A 250 1.47 24.73 -7.10
CA ASP A 250 1.82 23.33 -6.81
C ASP A 250 3.33 23.17 -6.59
N PHE A 251 3.72 22.15 -5.83
CA PHE A 251 5.12 21.87 -5.56
C PHE A 251 5.43 20.38 -5.58
N ARG A 252 6.69 20.07 -5.83
CA ARG A 252 7.20 18.71 -5.80
C ARG A 252 7.66 18.34 -4.39
N TYR A 253 7.49 17.07 -4.04
CA TYR A 253 8.06 16.47 -2.85
C TYR A 253 8.45 15.03 -3.16
N THR A 254 9.16 14.34 -2.26
CA THR A 254 9.63 12.98 -2.47
C THR A 254 9.14 12.07 -1.34
N GLN A 255 8.58 10.92 -1.70
CA GLN A 255 8.33 9.81 -0.76
C GLN A 255 9.37 8.72 -0.99
N THR A 256 9.79 8.07 0.08
CA THR A 256 10.61 6.85 -0.02
C THR A 256 9.70 5.63 -0.01
N ILE A 257 9.88 4.76 -0.98
CA ILE A 257 9.19 3.47 -1.09
C ILE A 257 10.20 2.36 -0.75
N LEU A 258 9.78 1.40 0.05
CA LEU A 258 10.52 0.18 0.33
C LEU A 258 9.89 -0.98 -0.45
N TYR A 259 10.69 -1.66 -1.26
CA TYR A 259 10.39 -2.99 -1.81
C TYR A 259 11.09 -4.03 -0.94
N LEU A 260 10.35 -5.03 -0.51
CA LEU A 260 10.83 -6.04 0.41
C LEU A 260 10.39 -7.42 -0.08
N ILE A 261 11.36 -8.34 -0.19
CA ILE A 261 11.10 -9.76 -0.46
C ILE A 261 11.56 -10.56 0.75
N ALA A 262 10.66 -11.37 1.29
CA ALA A 262 10.96 -12.31 2.36
C ALA A 262 10.46 -13.71 2.02
N GLU A 263 11.07 -14.72 2.63
CA GLU A 263 10.79 -16.14 2.39
C GLU A 263 10.36 -16.83 3.68
N ARG A 264 9.40 -17.75 3.55
CA ARG A 264 8.93 -18.59 4.66
C ARG A 264 9.79 -19.83 4.87
#